data_3c84d1fbf3a40f31a829377fd09e97d7
#
_entry.id   3c84d1fbf3a40f31a829377fd09e97d7
#
_cell.length_a   1.000
_cell.length_b   1.000
_cell.length_c   1.000
_cell.angle_alpha   90.00
_cell.angle_beta   90.00
_cell.angle_gamma   90.00
#
_symmetry.space_group_name_H-M   'P 1'
#
loop_
_entity.id
_entity.type
_entity.pdbx_description
1 polymer ?
#
loop_
_entity_poly.entity_id
_entity_poly.type
_entity_poly.pdbx_seq_one_letter_code
_entity_poly.pdbx_strand_id
1 'polypeptide(L)'
;MHAFMFSTSSSSNWRLVWSFMVRLIIINVFSSCRLACSLFKEGAKVILFDRAPPSQDTPEGILFVQGDVRDYAQVEEAVAGVDCVFHIASYGMSGREQLNRRLIEAVNVGGTRNVLKACVARRVSRLVYTSTFNVVFGGQVIENGDERLPYLPLHLHPDHYSRTKSLAEMAVLQADGTALRGGSGLLRTCALRPAGIYGPGEQRHLPRVVGYIEKGLFRFVYGKPSSLVEFVHVDNLVSAHQLAAQALAPERQHCSAGQAYFISDGRPVNNFEFFRPLVEGLGYAFPTTRLPVSLVYFLAFLTELIHRLVGPFYNFQPLLTRTEVYKTGVTHYFSVAKAKAELGYEPREHDLDEVVRWFRSRGHGKKPRSAPLASLLLDLLIVAALVAVLLSFLPVAGA
;
A
#
# COMPACT_ATOMS: atom_id res chain seq x y z
N MET A 1 -23.29 -35.89 5.42
CA MET A 1 -24.60 -35.81 6.06
C MET A 1 -25.17 -34.43 5.85
N HIS A 2 -26.23 -34.36 5.11
CA HIS A 2 -27.07 -33.32 4.52
C HIS A 2 -26.84 -31.84 4.84
N ALA A 3 -26.53 -31.09 3.78
CA ALA A 3 -26.66 -29.63 3.73
C ALA A 3 -28.15 -29.30 3.46
N PHE A 4 -28.76 -28.49 4.33
CA PHE A 4 -30.07 -27.88 4.04
C PHE A 4 -29.86 -26.59 3.25
N MET A 5 -30.31 -26.59 2.00
CA MET A 5 -30.53 -25.38 1.21
C MET A 5 -31.83 -24.72 1.64
N PHE A 6 -31.79 -23.48 2.09
CA PHE A 6 -32.94 -22.59 2.09
C PHE A 6 -32.80 -21.60 0.94
N SER A 7 -33.66 -21.77 -0.07
CA SER A 7 -33.89 -20.78 -1.12
C SER A 7 -34.89 -19.76 -0.61
N THR A 8 -34.49 -18.51 -0.51
CA THR A 8 -35.41 -17.38 -0.54
C THR A 8 -34.89 -16.35 -1.54
N SER A 9 -35.79 -15.99 -2.44
CA SER A 9 -35.65 -15.06 -3.56
C SER A 9 -35.20 -13.65 -3.13
N SER A 10 -34.51 -13.01 -4.07
CA SER A 10 -34.15 -11.58 -4.15
C SER A 10 -33.02 -11.08 -3.23
N SER A 11 -31.99 -10.57 -3.89
CA SER A 11 -30.75 -9.94 -3.39
C SER A 11 -29.72 -10.92 -2.80
N SER A 12 -28.74 -11.25 -3.62
CA SER A 12 -27.62 -12.14 -3.34
C SER A 12 -26.66 -11.58 -2.29
N ASN A 13 -27.03 -11.68 -1.02
CA ASN A 13 -26.10 -11.52 0.11
C ASN A 13 -25.47 -12.88 0.43
N TRP A 14 -24.48 -13.30 -0.34
CA TRP A 14 -23.64 -14.45 0.00
C TRP A 14 -22.66 -14.05 1.13
N ARG A 15 -23.15 -13.96 2.36
CA ARG A 15 -22.29 -14.01 3.54
C ARG A 15 -21.95 -15.48 3.80
N LEU A 16 -20.84 -15.94 3.26
CA LEU A 16 -20.22 -17.17 3.76
C LEU A 16 -19.73 -16.87 5.19
N VAL A 17 -20.46 -17.40 6.16
CA VAL A 17 -20.00 -17.44 7.55
C VAL A 17 -18.81 -18.38 7.57
N TRP A 18 -17.63 -17.87 7.95
CA TRP A 18 -16.46 -18.70 8.19
C TRP A 18 -16.83 -19.74 9.26
N SER A 19 -16.72 -21.03 8.91
CA SER A 19 -16.90 -22.08 9.91
C SER A 19 -15.90 -21.87 11.03
N PHE A 20 -16.27 -22.10 12.29
CA PHE A 20 -15.41 -22.00 13.48
C PHE A 20 -14.11 -22.82 13.42
N MET A 21 -13.87 -23.54 12.34
CA MET A 21 -12.69 -24.39 12.12
C MET A 21 -11.64 -23.76 11.19
N VAL A 22 -11.91 -22.64 10.51
CA VAL A 22 -10.95 -22.04 9.55
C VAL A 22 -9.86 -21.29 10.30
N ARG A 23 -8.60 -21.69 10.05
CA ARG A 23 -7.41 -21.04 10.59
C ARG A 23 -6.76 -20.15 9.52
N LEU A 24 -6.56 -18.89 9.84
CA LEU A 24 -6.01 -17.89 8.94
C LEU A 24 -4.76 -17.30 9.53
N ILE A 25 -3.74 -17.10 8.72
CA ILE A 25 -2.53 -16.37 9.15
C ILE A 25 -2.35 -15.12 8.29
N ILE A 26 -2.01 -14.03 8.95
CA ILE A 26 -1.71 -12.75 8.34
C ILE A 26 -0.24 -12.46 8.61
N ILE A 27 0.54 -12.38 7.54
CA ILE A 27 1.97 -12.09 7.59
C ILE A 27 2.17 -10.60 7.35
N ASN A 28 2.53 -9.87 8.36
CA ASN A 28 2.68 -8.43 8.58
C ASN A 28 1.50 -7.79 9.32
N VAL A 29 1.80 -7.12 10.43
CA VAL A 29 0.81 -6.63 11.41
C VAL A 29 0.28 -5.23 11.10
N PHE A 30 0.93 -4.45 10.26
CA PHE A 30 0.74 -3.02 10.20
C PHE A 30 -0.65 -2.54 9.72
N SER A 31 -1.13 -2.98 8.54
CA SER A 31 -2.50 -2.77 8.05
C SER A 31 -3.41 -3.97 8.36
N SER A 32 -2.84 -4.97 8.97
CA SER A 32 -3.41 -6.31 9.15
C SER A 32 -4.25 -6.45 10.40
N CYS A 33 -4.10 -5.57 11.41
CA CYS A 33 -4.94 -5.61 12.61
C CYS A 33 -6.43 -5.45 12.26
N ARG A 34 -6.75 -4.56 11.30
CA ARG A 34 -8.14 -4.41 10.83
C ARG A 34 -8.65 -5.66 10.12
N LEU A 35 -7.85 -6.25 9.24
CA LEU A 35 -8.20 -7.52 8.59
C LEU A 35 -8.34 -8.63 9.63
N ALA A 36 -7.40 -8.73 10.58
CA ALA A 36 -7.47 -9.71 11.66
C ALA A 36 -8.73 -9.56 12.50
N CYS A 37 -9.04 -8.33 12.94
CA CYS A 37 -10.25 -8.04 13.72
C CYS A 37 -11.54 -8.36 12.91
N SER A 38 -11.55 -8.07 11.61
CA SER A 38 -12.69 -8.35 10.75
C SER A 38 -12.91 -9.86 10.61
N LEU A 39 -11.86 -10.61 10.30
CA LEU A 39 -11.90 -12.07 10.18
C LEU A 39 -12.27 -12.76 11.51
N PHE A 40 -11.71 -12.27 12.62
CA PHE A 40 -12.04 -12.78 13.95
C PHE A 40 -13.51 -12.58 14.31
N LYS A 41 -14.08 -11.40 14.00
CA LYS A 41 -15.51 -11.12 14.19
C LYS A 41 -16.41 -12.02 13.35
N GLU A 42 -15.90 -12.52 12.23
CA GLU A 42 -16.62 -13.50 11.37
C GLU A 42 -16.41 -14.96 11.83
N GLY A 43 -15.73 -15.18 12.94
CA GLY A 43 -15.56 -16.49 13.58
C GLY A 43 -14.31 -17.26 13.15
N ALA A 44 -13.40 -16.66 12.38
CA ALA A 44 -12.15 -17.32 12.01
C ALA A 44 -11.15 -17.32 13.19
N LYS A 45 -10.32 -18.36 13.27
CA LYS A 45 -9.13 -18.36 14.12
C LYS A 45 -8.00 -17.65 13.40
N VAL A 46 -7.54 -16.53 13.95
CA VAL A 46 -6.56 -15.66 13.30
C VAL A 46 -5.22 -15.71 14.01
N ILE A 47 -4.15 -15.86 13.23
CA ILE A 47 -2.75 -15.76 13.66
C ILE A 47 -2.17 -14.51 13.01
N LEU A 48 -1.54 -13.65 13.79
CA LEU A 48 -0.73 -12.54 13.30
C LEU A 48 0.75 -12.94 13.41
N PHE A 49 1.48 -12.88 12.31
CA PHE A 49 2.91 -13.16 12.26
C PHE A 49 3.69 -11.92 11.82
N ASP A 50 4.52 -11.37 12.70
CA ASP A 50 5.39 -10.23 12.40
C ASP A 50 6.61 -10.20 13.34
N ARG A 51 7.58 -9.36 12.99
CA ARG A 51 8.77 -9.08 13.80
C ARG A 51 8.46 -8.29 15.08
N ALA A 52 7.46 -7.45 15.05
CA ALA A 52 7.03 -6.61 16.16
C ALA A 52 5.56 -6.89 16.52
N PRO A 53 5.19 -6.77 17.80
CA PRO A 53 3.80 -6.90 18.21
C PRO A 53 2.93 -5.83 17.56
N PRO A 54 1.60 -6.09 17.47
CA PRO A 54 0.65 -5.12 16.94
C PRO A 54 0.74 -3.80 17.72
N SER A 55 0.68 -2.69 16.98
CA SER A 55 0.68 -1.33 17.55
C SER A 55 -0.70 -0.90 18.10
N GLN A 56 -1.71 -1.70 17.92
CA GLN A 56 -3.08 -1.51 18.39
C GLN A 56 -3.52 -2.73 19.17
N ASP A 57 -4.40 -2.52 20.13
CA ASP A 57 -5.00 -3.62 20.90
C ASP A 57 -5.75 -4.56 19.94
N THR A 58 -5.43 -5.81 20.02
CA THR A 58 -6.13 -6.88 19.29
C THR A 58 -7.09 -7.60 20.24
N PRO A 59 -8.27 -8.03 19.76
CA PRO A 59 -9.19 -8.84 20.58
C PRO A 59 -8.51 -10.06 21.17
N GLU A 60 -8.90 -10.41 22.40
CA GLU A 60 -8.52 -11.69 23.01
C GLU A 60 -8.96 -12.83 22.10
N GLY A 61 -8.04 -13.76 21.79
CA GLY A 61 -8.27 -14.88 20.88
C GLY A 61 -7.60 -14.74 19.50
N ILE A 62 -7.06 -13.58 19.16
CA ILE A 62 -6.12 -13.44 18.03
C ILE A 62 -4.72 -13.79 18.55
N LEU A 63 -4.11 -14.83 17.99
CA LEU A 63 -2.77 -15.27 18.36
C LEU A 63 -1.70 -14.42 17.68
N PHE A 64 -0.76 -13.86 18.43
CA PHE A 64 0.44 -13.24 17.88
C PHE A 64 1.63 -14.19 17.95
N VAL A 65 2.29 -14.39 16.82
CA VAL A 65 3.54 -15.15 16.68
C VAL A 65 4.62 -14.21 16.20
N GLN A 66 5.62 -13.97 17.03
CA GLN A 66 6.77 -13.16 16.65
C GLN A 66 7.70 -13.94 15.72
N GLY A 67 8.06 -13.35 14.57
CA GLY A 67 8.98 -13.98 13.63
C GLY A 67 9.29 -13.11 12.42
N ASP A 68 10.25 -13.54 11.63
CA ASP A 68 10.73 -12.84 10.44
C ASP A 68 10.41 -13.65 9.18
N VAL A 69 9.77 -13.03 8.22
CA VAL A 69 9.42 -13.66 6.93
C VAL A 69 10.65 -14.15 6.14
N ARG A 70 11.83 -13.61 6.44
CA ARG A 70 13.13 -14.04 5.87
C ARG A 70 13.63 -15.37 6.42
N ASP A 71 13.14 -15.78 7.59
CA ASP A 71 13.49 -17.05 8.22
C ASP A 71 12.45 -18.11 7.82
N TYR A 72 12.88 -19.05 6.98
CA TYR A 72 12.01 -20.09 6.46
C TYR A 72 11.44 -20.99 7.59
N ALA A 73 12.23 -21.33 8.60
CA ALA A 73 11.82 -22.24 9.67
C ALA A 73 10.69 -21.61 10.51
N GLN A 74 10.81 -20.31 10.84
CA GLN A 74 9.78 -19.56 11.56
C GLN A 74 8.48 -19.45 10.75
N VAL A 75 8.59 -19.17 9.44
CA VAL A 75 7.42 -19.12 8.55
C VAL A 75 6.76 -20.48 8.43
N GLU A 76 7.55 -21.55 8.23
CA GLU A 76 7.03 -22.91 8.10
C GLU A 76 6.30 -23.38 9.37
N GLU A 77 6.82 -23.07 10.55
CA GLU A 77 6.16 -23.35 11.83
C GLU A 77 4.85 -22.58 11.97
N ALA A 78 4.87 -21.27 11.68
CA ALA A 78 3.71 -20.40 11.84
C ALA A 78 2.53 -20.78 10.94
N VAL A 79 2.78 -21.29 9.72
CA VAL A 79 1.70 -21.70 8.78
C VAL A 79 1.20 -23.13 9.02
N ALA A 80 1.68 -23.84 10.04
CA ALA A 80 1.26 -25.21 10.32
C ALA A 80 -0.23 -25.28 10.70
N GLY A 81 -1.02 -26.08 9.94
CA GLY A 81 -2.45 -26.24 10.18
C GLY A 81 -3.30 -25.02 9.82
N VAL A 82 -2.80 -24.13 8.95
CA VAL A 82 -3.47 -22.93 8.44
C VAL A 82 -4.15 -23.27 7.12
N ASP A 83 -5.36 -22.76 6.88
CA ASP A 83 -6.13 -22.98 5.66
C ASP A 83 -5.88 -21.91 4.59
N CYS A 84 -5.59 -20.67 5.02
CA CYS A 84 -5.33 -19.56 4.11
C CYS A 84 -4.29 -18.60 4.69
N VAL A 85 -3.36 -18.17 3.85
CA VAL A 85 -2.32 -17.18 4.16
C VAL A 85 -2.67 -15.86 3.47
N PHE A 86 -2.71 -14.78 4.25
CA PHE A 86 -2.70 -13.41 3.75
C PHE A 86 -1.25 -12.88 3.83
N HIS A 87 -0.57 -12.85 2.69
CA HIS A 87 0.80 -12.36 2.63
C HIS A 87 0.85 -10.88 2.28
N ILE A 88 0.87 -10.05 3.31
CA ILE A 88 0.86 -8.59 3.21
C ILE A 88 2.26 -8.00 3.43
N ALA A 89 3.17 -8.77 4.02
CA ALA A 89 4.53 -8.33 4.36
C ALA A 89 5.26 -7.70 3.18
N SER A 90 5.77 -6.50 3.40
CA SER A 90 6.59 -5.78 2.43
C SER A 90 7.46 -4.73 3.13
N TYR A 91 8.58 -4.38 2.50
CA TYR A 91 9.50 -3.37 2.99
C TYR A 91 9.95 -2.44 1.86
N GLY A 92 10.22 -1.17 2.18
CA GLY A 92 10.85 -0.23 1.25
C GLY A 92 9.89 0.61 0.41
N MET A 93 8.60 0.70 0.75
CA MET A 93 7.61 1.45 -0.03
C MET A 93 7.87 2.96 -0.02
N SER A 94 8.37 3.54 1.08
CA SER A 94 8.53 4.98 1.24
C SER A 94 9.63 5.36 2.21
N GLY A 95 10.08 6.61 2.14
CA GLY A 95 11.03 7.20 3.07
C GLY A 95 12.39 6.49 3.08
N ARG A 96 13.00 6.43 4.26
CA ARG A 96 14.33 5.87 4.47
C ARG A 96 14.47 4.40 4.09
N GLU A 97 13.37 3.66 4.14
CA GLU A 97 13.35 2.24 3.80
C GLU A 97 13.73 1.99 2.34
N GLN A 98 13.39 2.91 1.42
CA GLN A 98 13.71 2.80 -0.02
C GLN A 98 15.21 2.67 -0.32
N LEU A 99 16.05 3.12 0.60
CA LEU A 99 17.50 3.14 0.42
C LEU A 99 18.15 1.78 0.69
N ASN A 100 17.51 0.89 1.45
CA ASN A 100 18.05 -0.40 1.81
C ASN A 100 17.64 -1.50 0.81
N ARG A 101 18.26 -1.49 -0.37
CA ARG A 101 17.96 -2.44 -1.45
C ARG A 101 18.09 -3.90 -1.05
N ARG A 102 19.11 -4.25 -0.23
CA ARG A 102 19.32 -5.64 0.23
C ARG A 102 18.16 -6.11 1.10
N LEU A 103 17.71 -5.28 2.02
CA LEU A 103 16.59 -5.63 2.89
C LEU A 103 15.26 -5.69 2.11
N ILE A 104 15.04 -4.78 1.17
CA ILE A 104 13.88 -4.81 0.27
C ILE A 104 13.81 -6.14 -0.49
N GLU A 105 14.93 -6.56 -1.10
CA GLU A 105 15.02 -7.83 -1.84
C GLU A 105 14.77 -9.03 -0.91
N ALA A 106 15.43 -9.04 0.26
CA ALA A 106 15.32 -10.14 1.21
C ALA A 106 13.90 -10.31 1.77
N VAL A 107 13.19 -9.21 2.04
CA VAL A 107 11.81 -9.25 2.55
C VAL A 107 10.83 -9.55 1.41
N ASN A 108 10.84 -8.74 0.35
CA ASN A 108 9.80 -8.79 -0.67
C ASN A 108 9.90 -10.01 -1.58
N VAL A 109 11.10 -10.42 -1.97
CA VAL A 109 11.32 -11.57 -2.86
C VAL A 109 11.66 -12.82 -2.05
N GLY A 110 12.66 -12.73 -1.18
CA GLY A 110 13.08 -13.86 -0.32
C GLY A 110 11.98 -14.32 0.60
N GLY A 111 11.34 -13.38 1.32
CA GLY A 111 10.22 -13.66 2.22
C GLY A 111 9.02 -14.28 1.48
N THR A 112 8.66 -13.75 0.31
CA THR A 112 7.57 -14.34 -0.50
C THR A 112 7.89 -15.77 -0.93
N ARG A 113 9.13 -16.06 -1.34
CA ARG A 113 9.56 -17.43 -1.67
C ARG A 113 9.46 -18.37 -0.46
N ASN A 114 9.85 -17.90 0.72
CA ASN A 114 9.71 -18.66 1.97
C ASN A 114 8.25 -18.99 2.28
N VAL A 115 7.36 -18.02 2.15
CA VAL A 115 5.91 -18.22 2.35
C VAL A 115 5.35 -19.23 1.38
N LEU A 116 5.64 -19.12 0.09
CA LEU A 116 5.18 -20.07 -0.94
C LEU A 116 5.69 -21.49 -0.65
N LYS A 117 6.98 -21.64 -0.33
CA LYS A 117 7.59 -22.93 0.02
C LYS A 117 6.95 -23.53 1.28
N ALA A 118 6.70 -22.72 2.30
CA ALA A 118 6.05 -23.14 3.54
C ALA A 118 4.59 -23.57 3.31
N CYS A 119 3.84 -22.86 2.47
CA CYS A 119 2.47 -23.26 2.09
C CYS A 119 2.45 -24.66 1.47
N VAL A 120 3.32 -24.93 0.51
CA VAL A 120 3.44 -26.26 -0.12
C VAL A 120 3.83 -27.33 0.90
N ALA A 121 4.84 -27.06 1.75
CA ALA A 121 5.34 -27.99 2.73
C ALA A 121 4.31 -28.35 3.82
N ARG A 122 3.53 -27.36 4.27
CA ARG A 122 2.53 -27.49 5.34
C ARG A 122 1.10 -27.69 4.83
N ARG A 123 0.91 -27.87 3.50
CA ARG A 123 -0.37 -28.18 2.86
C ARG A 123 -1.40 -27.05 2.99
N VAL A 124 -0.94 -25.81 3.02
CA VAL A 124 -1.83 -24.64 2.98
C VAL A 124 -2.36 -24.49 1.56
N SER A 125 -3.70 -24.54 1.41
CA SER A 125 -4.34 -24.59 0.08
C SER A 125 -4.58 -23.22 -0.54
N ARG A 126 -4.56 -22.12 0.23
CA ARG A 126 -4.93 -20.78 -0.27
C ARG A 126 -3.94 -19.72 0.18
N LEU A 127 -3.58 -18.81 -0.75
CA LEU A 127 -2.74 -17.67 -0.48
C LEU A 127 -3.25 -16.42 -1.21
N VAL A 128 -3.52 -15.35 -0.48
CA VAL A 128 -3.82 -14.02 -1.00
C VAL A 128 -2.61 -13.12 -0.80
N TYR A 129 -2.08 -12.58 -1.88
CA TYR A 129 -0.91 -11.70 -1.86
C TYR A 129 -1.31 -10.24 -2.02
N THR A 130 -0.82 -9.37 -1.16
CA THR A 130 -0.96 -7.93 -1.33
C THR A 130 0.18 -7.39 -2.16
N SER A 131 -0.11 -7.11 -3.42
CA SER A 131 0.78 -6.49 -4.39
C SER A 131 0.65 -4.95 -4.37
N THR A 132 0.71 -4.31 -5.52
CA THR A 132 0.56 -2.85 -5.71
C THR A 132 0.31 -2.56 -7.19
N PHE A 133 -0.39 -1.46 -7.51
CA PHE A 133 -0.50 -1.00 -8.91
C PHE A 133 0.87 -0.65 -9.54
N ASN A 134 1.89 -0.38 -8.73
CA ASN A 134 3.24 -0.06 -9.23
C ASN A 134 3.89 -1.17 -10.06
N VAL A 135 3.34 -2.39 -10.06
CA VAL A 135 3.85 -3.48 -10.90
C VAL A 135 3.68 -3.20 -12.40
N VAL A 136 2.73 -2.33 -12.76
CA VAL A 136 2.47 -1.89 -14.15
C VAL A 136 2.78 -0.42 -14.38
N PHE A 137 3.04 0.38 -13.33
CA PHE A 137 3.23 1.83 -13.42
C PHE A 137 4.69 2.24 -13.20
N GLY A 138 5.23 3.04 -14.14
CA GLY A 138 6.59 3.59 -14.08
C GLY A 138 6.66 5.10 -14.32
N GLY A 139 5.52 5.81 -14.28
CA GLY A 139 5.44 7.24 -14.56
C GLY A 139 4.74 7.60 -15.88
N GLN A 140 4.31 6.60 -16.65
CA GLN A 140 3.48 6.81 -17.84
C GLN A 140 2.03 7.12 -17.47
N VAL A 141 1.31 7.82 -18.37
CA VAL A 141 -0.14 8.03 -18.21
C VAL A 141 -0.87 6.72 -18.40
N ILE A 142 -1.73 6.37 -17.45
CA ILE A 142 -2.64 5.22 -17.51
C ILE A 142 -4.04 5.73 -17.15
N GLU A 143 -4.98 5.57 -18.07
CA GLU A 143 -6.37 5.95 -17.87
C GLU A 143 -7.24 4.69 -17.91
N ASN A 144 -7.95 4.42 -16.84
CA ASN A 144 -8.83 3.26 -16.69
C ASN A 144 -8.16 1.92 -17.07
N GLY A 145 -6.87 1.75 -16.66
CA GLY A 145 -6.09 0.56 -16.95
C GLY A 145 -6.69 -0.69 -16.30
N ASP A 146 -6.61 -1.84 -16.96
CA ASP A 146 -7.10 -3.11 -16.41
C ASP A 146 -5.96 -4.15 -16.25
N GLU A 147 -6.30 -5.34 -15.79
CA GLU A 147 -5.35 -6.40 -15.48
C GLU A 147 -4.66 -7.00 -16.70
N ARG A 148 -5.08 -6.65 -17.93
CA ARG A 148 -4.41 -7.00 -19.19
C ARG A 148 -3.14 -6.16 -19.45
N LEU A 149 -2.98 -5.08 -18.70
CA LEU A 149 -1.74 -4.29 -18.76
C LEU A 149 -0.54 -5.19 -18.44
N PRO A 150 0.52 -5.14 -19.27
CA PRO A 150 1.74 -5.90 -19.00
C PRO A 150 2.45 -5.36 -17.75
N TYR A 151 3.22 -6.22 -17.10
CA TYR A 151 4.17 -5.75 -16.09
C TYR A 151 5.13 -4.74 -16.70
N LEU A 152 5.45 -3.71 -15.93
CA LEU A 152 6.54 -2.81 -16.31
C LEU A 152 7.85 -3.63 -16.40
N PRO A 153 8.64 -3.49 -17.47
CA PRO A 153 9.94 -4.16 -17.57
C PRO A 153 10.79 -3.88 -16.32
N LEU A 154 11.40 -4.91 -15.75
CA LEU A 154 12.07 -4.84 -14.44
C LEU A 154 13.16 -3.76 -14.35
N HIS A 155 13.81 -3.42 -15.46
CA HIS A 155 14.84 -2.37 -15.53
C HIS A 155 14.27 -0.96 -15.63
N LEU A 156 12.98 -0.81 -15.95
CA LEU A 156 12.28 0.49 -16.05
C LEU A 156 11.60 0.92 -14.76
N HIS A 157 11.53 0.05 -13.74
CA HIS A 157 10.96 0.46 -12.47
C HIS A 157 11.74 1.61 -11.84
N PRO A 158 11.06 2.70 -11.47
CA PRO A 158 11.71 3.90 -10.92
C PRO A 158 12.29 3.67 -9.52
N ASP A 159 11.79 2.66 -8.81
CA ASP A 159 12.25 2.29 -7.47
C ASP A 159 12.39 0.77 -7.30
N HIS A 160 13.25 0.38 -6.35
CA HIS A 160 13.54 -1.03 -6.10
C HIS A 160 12.37 -1.78 -5.43
N TYR A 161 11.54 -1.07 -4.65
CA TYR A 161 10.33 -1.63 -4.07
C TYR A 161 9.37 -2.12 -5.15
N SER A 162 9.02 -1.27 -6.11
CA SER A 162 8.10 -1.61 -7.21
C SER A 162 8.63 -2.79 -8.03
N ARG A 163 9.95 -2.79 -8.33
CA ARG A 163 10.61 -3.91 -9.00
C ARG A 163 10.47 -5.23 -8.23
N THR A 164 10.72 -5.21 -6.91
CA THR A 164 10.63 -6.43 -6.08
C THR A 164 9.21 -6.90 -5.88
N LYS A 165 8.23 -5.99 -5.84
CA LYS A 165 6.81 -6.34 -5.81
C LYS A 165 6.37 -7.03 -7.09
N SER A 166 6.88 -6.61 -8.27
CA SER A 166 6.62 -7.31 -9.54
C SER A 166 7.18 -8.73 -9.52
N LEU A 167 8.43 -8.91 -9.08
CA LEU A 167 9.04 -10.24 -8.96
C LEU A 167 8.27 -11.16 -8.00
N ALA A 168 7.82 -10.62 -6.88
CA ALA A 168 7.06 -11.37 -5.89
C ALA A 168 5.67 -11.75 -6.41
N GLU A 169 4.95 -10.83 -7.06
CA GLU A 169 3.64 -11.12 -7.66
C GLU A 169 3.75 -12.18 -8.74
N MET A 170 4.71 -12.07 -9.65
CA MET A 170 4.96 -13.08 -10.67
C MET A 170 5.20 -14.47 -10.04
N ALA A 171 6.00 -14.55 -8.97
CA ALA A 171 6.25 -15.80 -8.28
C ALA A 171 4.98 -16.36 -7.61
N VAL A 172 4.15 -15.51 -7.03
CA VAL A 172 2.87 -15.91 -6.41
C VAL A 172 1.90 -16.46 -7.45
N LEU A 173 1.70 -15.75 -8.57
CA LEU A 173 0.78 -16.19 -9.62
C LEU A 173 1.29 -17.46 -10.34
N GLN A 174 2.61 -17.59 -10.51
CA GLN A 174 3.22 -18.81 -11.06
C GLN A 174 3.09 -20.01 -10.13
N ALA A 175 2.98 -19.80 -8.83
CA ALA A 175 2.81 -20.87 -7.85
C ALA A 175 1.38 -21.43 -7.80
N ASP A 176 0.42 -20.79 -8.45
CA ASP A 176 -0.94 -21.34 -8.54
C ASP A 176 -0.92 -22.71 -9.21
N GLY A 177 -1.70 -23.64 -8.67
CA GLY A 177 -1.76 -25.01 -9.18
C GLY A 177 -0.58 -25.91 -8.76
N THR A 178 0.37 -25.41 -7.94
CA THR A 178 1.45 -26.25 -7.40
C THR A 178 0.89 -27.34 -6.48
N ALA A 179 1.29 -28.60 -6.71
CA ALA A 179 0.89 -29.72 -5.86
C ALA A 179 1.40 -29.55 -4.43
N LEU A 180 0.52 -29.71 -3.46
CA LEU A 180 0.85 -29.69 -2.04
C LEU A 180 1.57 -30.98 -1.64
N ARG A 181 2.41 -30.89 -0.61
CA ARG A 181 3.19 -32.04 -0.12
C ARG A 181 2.28 -33.25 0.18
N GLY A 182 2.65 -34.39 -0.37
CA GLY A 182 1.89 -35.63 -0.20
C GLY A 182 0.65 -35.77 -1.06
N GLY A 183 0.50 -34.94 -2.12
CA GLY A 183 -0.63 -35.05 -3.07
C GLY A 183 -1.98 -34.63 -2.50
N SER A 184 -2.00 -33.88 -1.40
CA SER A 184 -3.22 -33.49 -0.66
C SER A 184 -4.04 -32.36 -1.31
N GLY A 185 -3.76 -31.99 -2.56
CA GLY A 185 -4.43 -30.92 -3.27
C GLY A 185 -3.44 -29.95 -3.94
N LEU A 186 -3.95 -28.80 -4.35
CA LEU A 186 -3.18 -27.77 -5.05
C LEU A 186 -3.18 -26.48 -4.24
N LEU A 187 -2.05 -25.74 -4.28
CA LEU A 187 -1.98 -24.36 -3.80
C LEU A 187 -2.75 -23.47 -4.77
N ARG A 188 -3.65 -22.67 -4.27
CA ARG A 188 -4.40 -21.65 -5.01
C ARG A 188 -3.98 -20.27 -4.56
N THR A 189 -3.57 -19.42 -5.51
CA THR A 189 -3.03 -18.10 -5.20
C THR A 189 -3.72 -17.02 -6.00
N CYS A 190 -3.84 -15.82 -5.42
CA CYS A 190 -4.20 -14.62 -6.15
C CYS A 190 -3.45 -13.39 -5.61
N ALA A 191 -3.45 -12.32 -6.38
CA ALA A 191 -2.80 -11.07 -6.02
C ALA A 191 -3.78 -9.90 -6.04
N LEU A 192 -3.70 -9.02 -5.03
CA LEU A 192 -4.43 -7.76 -5.00
C LEU A 192 -3.44 -6.61 -5.26
N ARG A 193 -3.78 -5.73 -6.20
CA ARG A 193 -3.01 -4.54 -6.58
C ARG A 193 -3.68 -3.28 -6.04
N PRO A 194 -3.52 -2.94 -4.75
CA PRO A 194 -4.17 -1.78 -4.17
C PRO A 194 -3.62 -0.48 -4.74
N ALA A 195 -4.49 0.53 -4.82
CA ALA A 195 -4.17 1.93 -4.99
C ALA A 195 -3.55 2.52 -3.72
N GLY A 196 -3.38 3.84 -3.66
CA GLY A 196 -2.87 4.54 -2.47
C GLY A 196 -3.75 4.27 -1.25
N ILE A 197 -3.24 3.55 -0.24
CA ILE A 197 -4.02 3.16 0.93
C ILE A 197 -4.19 4.35 1.86
N TYR A 198 -5.42 4.59 2.33
CA TYR A 198 -5.72 5.59 3.35
C TYR A 198 -6.73 5.06 4.38
N GLY A 199 -6.90 5.80 5.47
CA GLY A 199 -7.84 5.47 6.53
C GLY A 199 -7.21 5.61 7.92
N PRO A 200 -8.02 5.58 9.00
CA PRO A 200 -7.52 5.66 10.37
C PRO A 200 -6.56 4.51 10.69
N GLY A 201 -5.41 4.86 11.27
CA GLY A 201 -4.38 3.87 11.61
C GLY A 201 -3.41 3.53 10.47
N GLU A 202 -3.54 4.13 9.27
CA GLU A 202 -2.50 4.06 8.27
C GLU A 202 -1.25 4.81 8.80
N GLN A 203 -0.07 4.16 8.79
CA GLN A 203 1.13 4.69 9.46
C GLN A 203 2.29 4.98 8.51
N ARG A 204 2.19 4.71 7.22
CA ARG A 204 3.29 4.91 6.28
C ARG A 204 3.17 6.20 5.49
N HIS A 205 2.00 6.43 4.92
CA HIS A 205 1.74 7.53 4.00
C HIS A 205 1.16 8.75 4.70
N LEU A 206 0.03 8.58 5.40
CA LEU A 206 -0.69 9.67 6.06
C LEU A 206 0.14 10.38 7.14
N PRO A 207 0.88 9.70 8.04
CA PRO A 207 1.70 10.39 9.04
C PRO A 207 2.78 11.26 8.42
N ARG A 208 3.33 10.86 7.26
CA ARG A 208 4.29 11.68 6.52
C ARG A 208 3.65 12.94 5.96
N VAL A 209 2.46 12.80 5.35
CA VAL A 209 1.70 13.95 4.82
C VAL A 209 1.35 14.90 5.95
N VAL A 210 0.81 14.41 7.06
CA VAL A 210 0.51 15.22 8.26
C VAL A 210 1.77 15.89 8.80
N GLY A 211 2.88 15.16 8.90
CA GLY A 211 4.16 15.74 9.33
C GLY A 211 4.66 16.86 8.42
N TYR A 212 4.44 16.77 7.11
CA TYR A 212 4.77 17.86 6.17
C TYR A 212 3.84 19.07 6.33
N ILE A 213 2.55 18.82 6.54
CA ILE A 213 1.56 19.87 6.83
C ILE A 213 1.96 20.64 8.11
N GLU A 214 2.24 19.94 9.21
CA GLU A 214 2.58 20.51 10.51
C GLU A 214 3.90 21.29 10.50
N LYS A 215 4.89 20.81 9.73
CA LYS A 215 6.18 21.49 9.53
C LYS A 215 6.09 22.67 8.56
N GLY A 216 4.91 22.94 7.97
CA GLY A 216 4.73 24.01 7.00
C GLY A 216 5.44 23.75 5.66
N LEU A 217 5.73 22.49 5.32
CA LEU A 217 6.36 22.07 4.07
C LEU A 217 5.36 21.81 2.94
N PHE A 218 4.07 21.67 3.27
CA PHE A 218 2.97 21.50 2.31
C PHE A 218 2.51 22.89 1.82
N ARG A 219 3.37 23.57 1.03
CA ARG A 219 3.18 24.99 0.62
C ARG A 219 2.78 25.19 -0.81
N PHE A 220 2.90 24.18 -1.64
CA PHE A 220 2.56 24.21 -3.04
C PHE A 220 1.99 22.87 -3.47
N VAL A 221 1.21 22.89 -4.51
CA VAL A 221 0.78 21.72 -5.26
C VAL A 221 1.49 21.71 -6.61
N TYR A 222 1.51 20.59 -7.30
CA TYR A 222 2.14 20.50 -8.62
C TYR A 222 1.38 19.56 -9.55
N GLY A 223 1.77 19.56 -10.80
CA GLY A 223 1.09 18.80 -11.85
C GLY A 223 -0.13 19.50 -12.42
N LYS A 224 -0.77 18.83 -13.36
CA LYS A 224 -1.98 19.36 -13.99
C LYS A 224 -3.17 19.22 -13.04
N PRO A 225 -4.11 20.19 -12.97
CA PRO A 225 -5.34 20.06 -12.21
C PRO A 225 -6.17 18.83 -12.60
N SER A 226 -6.10 18.46 -13.89
CA SER A 226 -6.77 17.29 -14.46
C SER A 226 -6.04 15.95 -14.24
N SER A 227 -4.87 15.95 -13.61
CA SER A 227 -4.19 14.68 -13.29
C SER A 227 -4.97 13.91 -12.24
N LEU A 228 -5.30 12.64 -12.54
CA LEU A 228 -6.11 11.77 -11.71
C LEU A 228 -5.30 10.59 -11.21
N VAL A 229 -5.46 10.28 -9.95
CA VAL A 229 -4.94 9.09 -9.27
C VAL A 229 -6.06 8.43 -8.47
N GLU A 230 -5.80 7.26 -7.92
CA GLU A 230 -6.79 6.56 -7.09
C GLU A 230 -6.25 6.25 -5.70
N PHE A 231 -7.21 6.11 -4.79
CA PHE A 231 -6.98 5.68 -3.42
C PHE A 231 -7.89 4.50 -3.08
N VAL A 232 -7.54 3.80 -2.02
CA VAL A 232 -8.36 2.74 -1.44
C VAL A 232 -8.42 2.91 0.06
N HIS A 233 -9.64 2.98 0.60
CA HIS A 233 -9.84 3.00 2.05
C HIS A 233 -9.43 1.65 2.65
N VAL A 234 -8.82 1.68 3.83
CA VAL A 234 -8.33 0.46 4.49
C VAL A 234 -9.44 -0.59 4.68
N ASP A 235 -10.68 -0.18 4.96
CA ASP A 235 -11.80 -1.12 5.16
C ASP A 235 -12.28 -1.72 3.83
N ASN A 236 -12.20 -0.98 2.71
CA ASN A 236 -12.43 -1.51 1.37
C ASN A 236 -11.35 -2.53 0.99
N LEU A 237 -10.10 -2.25 1.34
CA LEU A 237 -9.00 -3.20 1.12
C LEU A 237 -9.16 -4.46 1.98
N VAL A 238 -9.61 -4.34 3.24
CA VAL A 238 -9.97 -5.49 4.10
C VAL A 238 -11.05 -6.34 3.44
N SER A 239 -12.13 -5.72 2.96
CA SER A 239 -13.20 -6.42 2.24
C SER A 239 -12.66 -7.15 1.00
N ALA A 240 -11.78 -6.51 0.21
CA ALA A 240 -11.17 -7.13 -0.95
C ALA A 240 -10.35 -8.39 -0.60
N HIS A 241 -9.58 -8.35 0.51
CA HIS A 241 -8.84 -9.52 0.99
C HIS A 241 -9.77 -10.69 1.37
N GLN A 242 -10.86 -10.39 2.10
CA GLN A 242 -11.84 -11.40 2.51
C GLN A 242 -12.52 -12.05 1.29
N LEU A 243 -12.96 -11.22 0.35
CA LEU A 243 -13.59 -11.68 -0.88
C LEU A 243 -12.64 -12.51 -1.75
N ALA A 244 -11.38 -12.10 -1.87
CA ALA A 244 -10.36 -12.85 -2.59
C ALA A 244 -10.09 -14.22 -1.96
N ALA A 245 -9.98 -14.31 -0.63
CA ALA A 245 -9.80 -15.57 0.07
C ALA A 245 -11.03 -16.51 -0.06
N GLN A 246 -12.25 -15.95 -0.08
CA GLN A 246 -13.47 -16.69 -0.37
C GLN A 246 -13.51 -17.19 -1.82
N ALA A 247 -13.09 -16.34 -2.78
CA ALA A 247 -13.03 -16.69 -4.20
C ALA A 247 -11.99 -17.79 -4.52
N LEU A 248 -10.97 -17.96 -3.66
CA LEU A 248 -10.02 -19.09 -3.74
C LEU A 248 -10.58 -20.40 -3.16
N ALA A 249 -11.73 -20.37 -2.49
CA ALA A 249 -12.30 -21.55 -1.87
C ALA A 249 -13.00 -22.46 -2.91
N PRO A 250 -13.10 -23.79 -2.63
CA PRO A 250 -13.77 -24.74 -3.53
C PRO A 250 -15.22 -24.37 -3.81
N GLU A 251 -15.92 -23.79 -2.84
CA GLU A 251 -17.32 -23.35 -2.92
C GLU A 251 -17.54 -22.27 -4.00
N ARG A 252 -16.50 -21.53 -4.32
CA ARG A 252 -16.45 -20.54 -5.40
C ARG A 252 -15.67 -21.04 -6.62
N GLN A 253 -15.46 -22.35 -6.74
CA GLN A 253 -14.75 -23.01 -7.85
C GLN A 253 -13.35 -22.41 -8.09
N HIS A 254 -12.72 -21.88 -7.05
CA HIS A 254 -11.39 -21.21 -7.11
C HIS A 254 -11.33 -20.09 -8.18
N CYS A 255 -12.40 -19.32 -8.37
CA CYS A 255 -12.52 -18.37 -9.48
C CYS A 255 -11.44 -17.28 -9.50
N SER A 256 -10.78 -16.99 -8.37
CA SER A 256 -9.66 -16.04 -8.31
C SER A 256 -8.28 -16.71 -8.44
N ALA A 257 -8.19 -18.02 -8.64
CA ALA A 257 -6.92 -18.75 -8.73
C ALA A 257 -6.09 -18.29 -9.94
N GLY A 258 -4.83 -17.95 -9.68
CA GLY A 258 -3.91 -17.43 -10.69
C GLY A 258 -4.22 -16.02 -11.17
N GLN A 259 -5.14 -15.29 -10.52
CA GLN A 259 -5.60 -13.98 -10.96
C GLN A 259 -4.99 -12.83 -10.13
N ALA A 260 -4.86 -11.67 -10.80
CA ALA A 260 -4.57 -10.39 -10.13
C ALA A 260 -5.79 -9.47 -10.26
N TYR A 261 -5.93 -8.53 -9.29
CA TYR A 261 -7.05 -7.58 -9.24
C TYR A 261 -6.57 -6.21 -8.82
N PHE A 262 -6.94 -5.17 -9.56
CA PHE A 262 -6.81 -3.79 -9.09
C PHE A 262 -7.89 -3.51 -8.05
N ILE A 263 -7.48 -2.88 -6.96
CA ILE A 263 -8.35 -2.57 -5.82
C ILE A 263 -8.23 -1.09 -5.48
N SER A 264 -9.32 -0.35 -5.68
CA SER A 264 -9.45 1.07 -5.36
C SER A 264 -10.88 1.38 -4.92
N ASP A 265 -11.14 2.60 -4.47
CA ASP A 265 -12.50 3.06 -4.18
C ASP A 265 -13.30 3.35 -5.47
N GLY A 266 -12.67 3.20 -6.65
CA GLY A 266 -13.31 3.42 -7.96
C GLY A 266 -13.62 4.89 -8.23
N ARG A 267 -12.90 5.82 -7.61
CA ARG A 267 -13.09 7.28 -7.70
C ARG A 267 -11.77 7.98 -8.01
N PRO A 268 -11.40 8.10 -9.28
CA PRO A 268 -10.21 8.87 -9.66
C PRO A 268 -10.34 10.34 -9.24
N VAL A 269 -9.31 10.86 -8.59
CA VAL A 269 -9.28 12.20 -8.01
C VAL A 269 -7.89 12.82 -8.17
N ASN A 270 -7.80 14.15 -8.19
CA ASN A 270 -6.50 14.81 -8.13
C ASN A 270 -5.84 14.52 -6.79
N ASN A 271 -4.57 14.10 -6.81
CA ASN A 271 -3.84 13.71 -5.60
C ASN A 271 -3.86 14.78 -4.49
N PHE A 272 -3.71 16.04 -4.86
CA PHE A 272 -3.66 17.13 -3.89
C PHE A 272 -5.04 17.49 -3.38
N GLU A 273 -6.05 17.52 -4.26
CA GLU A 273 -7.44 17.77 -3.88
C GLU A 273 -7.97 16.69 -2.94
N PHE A 274 -7.53 15.44 -3.11
CA PHE A 274 -7.84 14.36 -2.18
C PHE A 274 -7.43 14.70 -0.74
N PHE A 275 -6.26 15.32 -0.54
CA PHE A 275 -5.78 15.69 0.80
C PHE A 275 -6.29 17.05 1.30
N ARG A 276 -7.04 17.81 0.52
CA ARG A 276 -7.59 19.11 0.96
C ARG A 276 -8.39 18.99 2.28
N PRO A 277 -9.34 18.05 2.44
CA PRO A 277 -10.08 17.91 3.70
C PRO A 277 -9.17 17.61 4.89
N LEU A 278 -8.09 16.86 4.69
CA LEU A 278 -7.13 16.57 5.76
C LEU A 278 -6.35 17.84 6.17
N VAL A 279 -5.87 18.63 5.20
CA VAL A 279 -5.13 19.87 5.45
C VAL A 279 -6.00 20.87 6.19
N GLU A 280 -7.20 21.15 5.67
CA GLU A 280 -8.15 22.10 6.25
C GLU A 280 -8.70 21.60 7.58
N GLY A 281 -9.01 20.30 7.66
CA GLY A 281 -9.45 19.62 8.86
C GLY A 281 -8.43 19.63 10.00
N LEU A 282 -7.13 19.72 9.73
CA LEU A 282 -6.08 19.92 10.73
C LEU A 282 -5.86 21.41 11.07
N GLY A 283 -6.58 22.35 10.45
CA GLY A 283 -6.54 23.78 10.73
C GLY A 283 -5.49 24.54 9.91
N TYR A 284 -5.00 23.98 8.82
CA TYR A 284 -4.03 24.62 7.91
C TYR A 284 -4.71 25.10 6.64
N ALA A 285 -4.17 26.15 6.01
CA ALA A 285 -4.64 26.60 4.70
C ALA A 285 -4.13 25.65 3.60
N PHE A 286 -5.01 25.29 2.67
CA PHE A 286 -4.61 24.51 1.51
C PHE A 286 -3.81 25.37 0.53
N PRO A 287 -2.67 24.89 -0.04
CA PRO A 287 -1.85 25.68 -0.95
C PRO A 287 -2.57 26.03 -2.25
N THR A 288 -2.46 27.28 -2.65
CA THR A 288 -3.01 27.77 -3.94
C THR A 288 -1.94 27.83 -5.05
N THR A 289 -0.67 27.92 -4.67
CA THR A 289 0.44 27.96 -5.63
C THR A 289 0.64 26.61 -6.29
N ARG A 290 0.63 26.58 -7.63
CA ARG A 290 0.84 25.37 -8.43
C ARG A 290 2.14 25.46 -9.23
N LEU A 291 3.01 24.45 -9.07
CA LEU A 291 4.27 24.36 -9.77
C LEU A 291 4.21 23.35 -10.94
N PRO A 292 4.96 23.56 -12.02
CA PRO A 292 5.13 22.56 -13.07
C PRO A 292 5.77 21.27 -12.55
N VAL A 293 5.30 20.10 -13.02
CA VAL A 293 5.90 18.80 -12.64
C VAL A 293 7.39 18.74 -12.96
N SER A 294 7.80 19.30 -14.11
CA SER A 294 9.20 19.33 -14.57
C SER A 294 10.13 20.02 -13.57
N LEU A 295 9.68 21.16 -13.02
CA LEU A 295 10.44 21.88 -12.01
C LEU A 295 10.58 21.07 -10.73
N VAL A 296 9.48 20.51 -10.23
CA VAL A 296 9.49 19.69 -9.00
C VAL A 296 10.31 18.40 -9.20
N TYR A 297 10.23 17.79 -10.37
CA TYR A 297 11.04 16.65 -10.73
C TYR A 297 12.54 16.96 -10.75
N PHE A 298 12.92 18.12 -11.32
CA PHE A 298 14.30 18.58 -11.32
C PHE A 298 14.81 18.85 -9.89
N LEU A 299 14.00 19.49 -9.06
CA LEU A 299 14.35 19.71 -7.64
C LEU A 299 14.51 18.39 -6.88
N ALA A 300 13.61 17.41 -7.14
CA ALA A 300 13.73 16.07 -6.57
C ALA A 300 15.01 15.36 -7.04
N PHE A 301 15.39 15.49 -8.31
CA PHE A 301 16.66 14.98 -8.84
C PHE A 301 17.87 15.59 -8.11
N LEU A 302 17.87 16.90 -7.91
CA LEU A 302 18.95 17.58 -7.17
C LEU A 302 19.04 17.09 -5.72
N THR A 303 17.91 16.93 -5.02
CA THR A 303 17.92 16.44 -3.64
C THR A 303 18.40 14.99 -3.55
N GLU A 304 18.07 14.14 -4.53
CA GLU A 304 18.60 12.77 -4.62
C GLU A 304 20.11 12.76 -4.89
N LEU A 305 20.59 13.66 -5.76
CA LEU A 305 22.03 13.79 -6.06
C LEU A 305 22.80 14.24 -4.82
N ILE A 306 22.30 15.28 -4.11
CA ILE A 306 22.89 15.76 -2.85
C ILE A 306 22.90 14.64 -1.82
N HIS A 307 21.78 13.90 -1.69
CA HIS A 307 21.71 12.76 -0.77
C HIS A 307 22.75 11.68 -1.10
N ARG A 308 23.01 11.41 -2.40
CA ARG A 308 24.03 10.45 -2.82
C ARG A 308 25.46 10.91 -2.46
N LEU A 309 25.73 12.21 -2.55
CA LEU A 309 27.04 12.78 -2.23
C LEU A 309 27.28 12.93 -0.73
N VAL A 310 26.27 13.40 0.00
CA VAL A 310 26.36 13.74 1.43
C VAL A 310 25.96 12.57 2.34
N GLY A 311 25.15 11.64 1.82
CA GLY A 311 24.59 10.51 2.56
C GLY A 311 25.59 9.64 3.33
N PRO A 312 26.82 9.40 2.82
CA PRO A 312 27.85 8.69 3.59
C PRO A 312 28.27 9.40 4.89
N PHE A 313 28.14 10.73 4.93
CA PHE A 313 28.55 11.57 6.06
C PHE A 313 27.36 12.05 6.89
N TYR A 314 26.25 12.38 6.24
CA TYR A 314 25.04 12.90 6.89
C TYR A 314 23.78 12.34 6.21
N ASN A 315 23.11 11.45 6.92
CA ASN A 315 21.94 10.75 6.40
C ASN A 315 20.65 11.58 6.58
N PHE A 316 20.40 12.54 5.70
CA PHE A 316 19.13 13.25 5.62
C PHE A 316 18.16 12.51 4.70
N GLN A 317 16.86 12.68 4.94
CA GLN A 317 15.82 12.13 4.04
C GLN A 317 15.44 13.18 2.99
N PRO A 318 15.50 12.86 1.68
CA PRO A 318 14.91 13.71 0.67
C PRO A 318 13.43 13.94 0.96
N LEU A 319 12.98 15.17 0.92
CA LEU A 319 11.58 15.55 1.12
C LEU A 319 10.67 14.91 0.06
N LEU A 320 11.17 14.86 -1.16
CA LEU A 320 10.49 14.32 -2.32
C LEU A 320 11.50 13.58 -3.20
N THR A 321 11.13 12.40 -3.67
CA THR A 321 11.88 11.64 -4.67
C THR A 321 11.24 11.80 -6.03
N ARG A 322 12.02 11.60 -7.12
CA ARG A 322 11.47 11.62 -8.49
C ARG A 322 10.32 10.65 -8.68
N THR A 323 10.40 9.48 -8.04
CA THR A 323 9.33 8.48 -8.03
C THR A 323 8.04 9.01 -7.40
N GLU A 324 8.16 9.72 -6.27
CA GLU A 324 7.01 10.33 -5.60
C GLU A 324 6.39 11.43 -6.45
N VAL A 325 7.20 12.22 -7.17
CA VAL A 325 6.71 13.25 -8.11
C VAL A 325 5.84 12.62 -9.21
N TYR A 326 6.26 11.50 -9.79
CA TYR A 326 5.45 10.82 -10.80
C TYR A 326 4.18 10.21 -10.20
N LYS A 327 4.28 9.55 -9.05
CA LYS A 327 3.13 8.92 -8.37
C LYS A 327 2.03 9.91 -7.93
N THR A 328 2.36 11.18 -7.79
CA THR A 328 1.41 12.20 -7.33
C THR A 328 1.03 13.20 -8.42
N GLY A 329 1.83 13.34 -9.48
CA GLY A 329 1.64 14.37 -10.50
C GLY A 329 1.19 13.85 -11.88
N VAL A 330 1.28 12.55 -12.14
CA VAL A 330 0.93 11.94 -13.43
C VAL A 330 -0.36 11.15 -13.29
N THR A 331 -1.25 11.26 -14.27
CA THR A 331 -2.51 10.51 -14.30
C THR A 331 -2.24 9.01 -14.34
N HIS A 332 -2.78 8.29 -13.36
CA HIS A 332 -2.85 6.84 -13.37
C HIS A 332 -3.98 6.35 -12.46
N TYR A 333 -4.93 5.68 -13.08
CA TYR A 333 -6.05 5.05 -12.40
C TYR A 333 -6.50 3.80 -13.15
N PHE A 334 -7.17 2.88 -12.44
CA PHE A 334 -7.38 1.52 -12.89
C PHE A 334 -8.82 1.08 -12.73
N SER A 335 -9.28 0.22 -13.61
CA SER A 335 -10.61 -0.36 -13.54
C SER A 335 -10.70 -1.39 -12.42
N VAL A 336 -11.73 -1.29 -11.59
CA VAL A 336 -12.11 -2.31 -10.59
C VAL A 336 -13.18 -3.28 -11.12
N ALA A 337 -13.48 -3.23 -12.43
CA ALA A 337 -14.56 -4.00 -13.02
C ALA A 337 -14.36 -5.53 -12.86
N LYS A 338 -13.13 -6.01 -13.00
CA LYS A 338 -12.79 -7.43 -12.78
C LYS A 338 -13.01 -7.84 -11.33
N ALA A 339 -12.56 -7.04 -10.38
CA ALA A 339 -12.78 -7.31 -8.95
C ALA A 339 -14.29 -7.32 -8.61
N LYS A 340 -15.08 -6.42 -9.19
CA LYS A 340 -16.54 -6.42 -9.03
C LYS A 340 -17.18 -7.69 -9.58
N ALA A 341 -16.81 -8.09 -10.80
CA ALA A 341 -17.41 -9.23 -11.48
C ALA A 341 -17.04 -10.57 -10.85
N GLU A 342 -15.77 -10.79 -10.52
CA GLU A 342 -15.26 -12.10 -10.08
C GLU A 342 -15.25 -12.25 -8.56
N LEU A 343 -14.93 -11.20 -7.80
CA LEU A 343 -14.89 -11.23 -6.34
C LEU A 343 -16.21 -10.79 -5.71
N GLY A 344 -17.03 -9.99 -6.40
CA GLY A 344 -18.17 -9.28 -5.81
C GLY A 344 -17.72 -8.07 -5.00
N TYR A 345 -16.59 -7.43 -5.39
CA TYR A 345 -16.05 -6.28 -4.70
C TYR A 345 -16.90 -5.03 -4.92
N GLU A 346 -17.47 -4.52 -3.85
CA GLU A 346 -18.26 -3.29 -3.85
C GLU A 346 -17.64 -2.29 -2.86
N PRO A 347 -16.80 -1.35 -3.32
CA PRO A 347 -16.19 -0.38 -2.42
C PRO A 347 -17.25 0.55 -1.84
N ARG A 348 -17.18 0.74 -0.52
CA ARG A 348 -17.99 1.73 0.20
C ARG A 348 -17.39 3.10 0.06
N GLU A 349 -18.23 4.11 0.13
CA GLU A 349 -17.78 5.50 0.19
C GLU A 349 -17.19 5.81 1.57
N HIS A 350 -16.02 6.41 1.56
CA HIS A 350 -15.34 6.92 2.73
C HIS A 350 -14.83 8.33 2.44
N ASP A 351 -14.77 9.16 3.47
CA ASP A 351 -14.18 10.48 3.44
C ASP A 351 -12.93 10.56 4.33
N LEU A 352 -12.24 11.69 4.27
CA LEU A 352 -11.09 11.93 5.14
C LEU A 352 -11.46 12.47 6.53
N ASP A 353 -12.72 12.70 6.84
CA ASP A 353 -13.14 13.26 8.13
C ASP A 353 -12.83 12.32 9.29
N GLU A 354 -12.98 11.02 9.10
CA GLU A 354 -12.56 10.04 10.11
C GLU A 354 -11.03 10.03 10.33
N VAL A 355 -10.25 10.24 9.27
CA VAL A 355 -8.80 10.37 9.35
C VAL A 355 -8.43 11.64 10.10
N VAL A 356 -9.09 12.76 9.82
CA VAL A 356 -8.92 14.03 10.55
C VAL A 356 -9.20 13.82 12.03
N ARG A 357 -10.35 13.23 12.38
CA ARG A 357 -10.71 12.93 13.78
C ARG A 357 -9.65 12.04 14.46
N TRP A 358 -9.16 11.03 13.75
CA TRP A 358 -8.15 10.12 14.25
C TRP A 358 -6.82 10.82 14.54
N PHE A 359 -6.33 11.70 13.65
CA PHE A 359 -5.12 12.48 13.88
C PHE A 359 -5.33 13.52 15.01
N ARG A 360 -6.46 14.23 15.03
CA ARG A 360 -6.77 15.20 16.10
C ARG A 360 -6.82 14.54 17.49
N SER A 361 -7.39 13.36 17.62
CA SER A 361 -7.42 12.62 18.89
C SER A 361 -6.04 12.23 19.41
N ARG A 362 -5.03 12.25 18.54
CA ARG A 362 -3.60 12.00 18.86
C ARG A 362 -2.78 13.28 19.02
N GLY A 363 -3.43 14.44 19.08
CA GLY A 363 -2.78 15.72 19.32
C GLY A 363 -2.15 16.36 18.08
N HIS A 364 -2.48 15.87 16.87
CA HIS A 364 -2.10 16.51 15.61
C HIS A 364 -3.01 17.68 15.26
N GLY A 365 -2.48 18.65 14.50
CA GLY A 365 -3.16 19.83 14.01
C GLY A 365 -2.47 21.11 14.41
N LYS A 366 -3.02 22.24 13.92
CA LYS A 366 -2.43 23.57 14.17
C LYS A 366 -2.48 23.92 15.65
N LYS A 367 -1.32 23.98 16.28
CA LYS A 367 -1.15 24.44 17.64
C LYS A 367 -1.14 25.97 17.67
N PRO A 368 -1.58 26.62 18.78
CA PRO A 368 -1.38 28.05 18.96
C PRO A 368 0.12 28.37 18.79
N ARG A 369 0.45 29.28 17.88
CA ARG A 369 1.84 29.58 17.54
C ARG A 369 2.58 30.21 18.71
N SER A 370 3.66 29.57 19.13
CA SER A 370 4.79 30.25 19.77
C SER A 370 5.87 30.47 18.69
N ALA A 371 6.03 31.75 18.32
CA ALA A 371 7.09 32.39 17.52
C ALA A 371 7.15 32.20 15.99
N PRO A 372 7.07 33.33 15.25
CA PRO A 372 7.10 33.36 13.79
C PRO A 372 8.50 33.41 13.15
N LEU A 373 9.58 33.54 13.91
CA LEU A 373 10.91 33.85 13.36
C LEU A 373 11.53 32.73 12.52
N ALA A 374 11.41 31.48 12.97
CA ALA A 374 12.00 30.34 12.26
C ALA A 374 11.31 30.04 10.92
N SER A 375 10.00 30.30 10.81
CA SER A 375 9.29 30.12 9.56
C SER A 375 9.65 31.19 8.53
N LEU A 376 9.86 32.41 8.98
CA LEU A 376 10.28 33.53 8.12
C LEU A 376 11.70 33.33 7.56
N LEU A 377 12.59 32.78 8.37
CA LEU A 377 13.96 32.42 7.95
C LEU A 377 13.94 31.27 6.93
N LEU A 378 13.12 30.29 7.13
CA LEU A 378 12.97 29.19 6.17
C LEU A 378 12.39 29.68 4.84
N ASP A 379 11.41 30.59 4.87
CA ASP A 379 10.84 31.20 3.68
C ASP A 379 11.88 32.02 2.90
N LEU A 380 12.70 32.82 3.61
CA LEU A 380 13.81 33.58 3.03
C LEU A 380 14.84 32.65 2.40
N LEU A 381 15.18 31.53 3.03
CA LEU A 381 16.13 30.55 2.49
C LEU A 381 15.57 29.85 1.23
N ILE A 382 14.31 29.51 1.22
CA ILE A 382 13.67 28.91 0.03
C ILE A 382 13.63 29.92 -1.12
N VAL A 383 13.26 31.17 -0.86
CA VAL A 383 13.26 32.25 -1.87
C VAL A 383 14.66 32.51 -2.38
N ALA A 384 15.66 32.60 -1.49
CA ALA A 384 17.05 32.81 -1.87
C ALA A 384 17.58 31.63 -2.73
N ALA A 385 17.26 30.39 -2.39
CA ALA A 385 17.62 29.23 -3.20
C ALA A 385 16.97 29.26 -4.57
N LEU A 386 15.69 29.63 -4.66
CA LEU A 386 14.98 29.78 -5.94
C LEU A 386 15.56 30.93 -6.78
N VAL A 387 15.89 32.06 -6.17
CA VAL A 387 16.53 33.19 -6.84
C VAL A 387 17.95 32.83 -7.32
N ALA A 388 18.73 32.13 -6.51
CA ALA A 388 20.06 31.66 -6.92
C ALA A 388 20.00 30.70 -8.11
N VAL A 389 19.01 29.80 -8.14
CA VAL A 389 18.74 28.91 -9.29
C VAL A 389 18.31 29.70 -10.51
N LEU A 390 17.42 30.69 -10.38
CA LEU A 390 16.99 31.55 -11.50
C LEU A 390 18.17 32.40 -12.03
N LEU A 391 19.01 32.93 -11.16
CA LEU A 391 20.17 33.70 -11.55
C LEU A 391 21.25 32.85 -12.25
N SER A 392 21.34 31.55 -11.95
CA SER A 392 22.27 30.64 -12.63
C SER A 392 21.91 30.36 -14.10
N PHE A 393 20.67 30.67 -14.51
CA PHE A 393 20.22 30.58 -15.91
C PHE A 393 20.35 31.89 -16.69
N LEU A 394 20.73 33.01 -16.03
CA LEU A 394 21.00 34.24 -16.77
C LEU A 394 22.38 34.11 -17.46
N PRO A 395 22.45 34.46 -18.76
CA PRO A 395 23.75 34.49 -19.44
C PRO A 395 24.64 35.49 -18.69
N VAL A 396 25.82 35.01 -18.27
CA VAL A 396 26.86 35.90 -17.76
C VAL A 396 27.18 36.86 -18.90
N ALA A 397 26.73 38.10 -18.78
CA ALA A 397 27.12 39.15 -19.72
C ALA A 397 28.65 39.21 -19.71
N GLY A 398 29.25 38.74 -20.82
CA GLY A 398 30.67 38.64 -20.97
C GLY A 398 31.36 39.99 -20.79
N ALA A 399 32.43 39.96 -20.05
CA ALA A 399 33.44 40.98 -20.08
C ALA A 399 34.22 40.90 -21.40
#